data_c3aa6130e975e54450fa8e213e4a988f
#
_entry.id   c3aa6130e975e54450fa8e213e4a988f
#
_cell.length_a   1.000
_cell.length_b   1.000
_cell.length_c   1.000
_cell.angle_alpha   90.00
_cell.angle_beta   90.00
_cell.angle_gamma   90.00
#
_symmetry.space_group_name_H-M   'P 1'
#
loop_
_entity.id
_entity.type
_entity.pdbx_description
1 polymer ?
#
loop_
_entity_poly.entity_id
_entity_poly.type
_entity_poly.pdbx_seq_one_letter_code
_entity_poly.pdbx_strand_id
1 'polypeptide(L)'
;KAGKMGGAYCYGVTPNVTPYVMLNFTGEARDIATMAHELGHAVHAMMAEQHNVFTFHSTLPLAETASVFGERILSDALMASESSKSVKQSLLVNQLDDIYATVMRQAYFVSFERTAHDMVAQGATTNDLANTYMTLLKQQFGKSLRVPQEFQWEWLTIPHLYASPFYCYAY
;
A
#
# COMPACT_ATOMS: atom_id res chain seq x y z
N LYS A 1 -3.76 -22.78 -5.04
CA LYS A 1 -4.24 -23.79 -4.08
C LYS A 1 -5.52 -23.25 -3.46
N ALA A 2 -6.60 -24.04 -3.45
CA ALA A 2 -7.86 -23.63 -2.84
C ALA A 2 -7.64 -23.25 -1.36
N GLY A 3 -8.24 -22.11 -0.92
CA GLY A 3 -8.09 -21.61 0.46
C GLY A 3 -6.79 -20.87 0.75
N LYS A 4 -5.92 -20.60 -0.22
CA LYS A 4 -4.77 -19.72 -0.04
C LYS A 4 -5.26 -18.28 0.13
N MET A 5 -4.78 -17.59 1.17
CA MET A 5 -5.02 -16.15 1.33
C MET A 5 -4.37 -15.36 0.19
N GLY A 6 -5.04 -14.30 -0.26
CA GLY A 6 -4.48 -13.33 -1.20
C GLY A 6 -3.38 -12.48 -0.56
N GLY A 7 -2.79 -11.59 -1.36
CA GLY A 7 -1.73 -10.70 -0.92
C GLY A 7 -0.32 -11.23 -1.18
N ALA A 8 0.66 -10.44 -0.76
CA ALA A 8 2.08 -10.76 -0.81
C ALA A 8 2.73 -10.26 0.46
N TYR A 9 3.92 -10.73 0.77
CA TYR A 9 4.75 -10.17 1.84
C TYR A 9 6.23 -10.54 1.66
N CYS A 10 7.08 -9.69 2.20
CA CYS A 10 8.47 -9.99 2.46
C CYS A 10 8.72 -10.02 3.98
N TYR A 11 9.48 -11.00 4.45
CA TYR A 11 9.85 -11.13 5.85
C TYR A 11 11.34 -11.38 6.02
N GLY A 12 12.06 -10.38 6.56
CA GLY A 12 13.51 -10.41 6.75
C GLY A 12 13.98 -11.26 7.95
N VAL A 13 13.11 -11.60 8.88
CA VAL A 13 13.37 -12.40 10.09
C VAL A 13 14.48 -11.83 10.97
N THR A 14 15.74 -12.09 10.62
CA THR A 14 16.95 -11.63 11.35
C THR A 14 18.08 -11.33 10.36
N PRO A 15 19.13 -10.58 10.77
CA PRO A 15 20.24 -10.19 9.88
C PRO A 15 20.94 -11.33 9.15
N ASN A 16 20.98 -12.52 9.74
CA ASN A 16 21.73 -13.67 9.22
C ASN A 16 20.88 -14.65 8.40
N VAL A 17 19.65 -14.27 8.07
CA VAL A 17 18.69 -15.11 7.34
C VAL A 17 18.27 -14.41 6.06
N THR A 18 18.36 -15.13 4.95
CA THR A 18 17.82 -14.61 3.66
C THR A 18 16.32 -14.33 3.80
N PRO A 19 15.85 -13.15 3.38
CA PRO A 19 14.44 -12.80 3.47
C PRO A 19 13.53 -13.78 2.72
N TYR A 20 12.38 -14.06 3.31
CA TYR A 20 11.33 -14.86 2.67
C TYR A 20 10.36 -13.94 1.93
N VAL A 21 10.10 -14.25 0.65
CA VAL A 21 9.10 -13.53 -0.15
C VAL A 21 7.98 -14.51 -0.52
N MET A 22 6.75 -14.13 -0.20
CA MET A 22 5.55 -14.86 -0.60
C MET A 22 4.74 -14.02 -1.58
N LEU A 23 4.35 -14.62 -2.69
CA LEU A 23 3.57 -14.00 -3.75
C LEU A 23 2.35 -14.85 -4.12
N ASN A 24 1.28 -14.19 -4.50
CA ASN A 24 0.16 -14.77 -5.25
C ASN A 24 0.26 -14.30 -6.70
N PHE A 25 0.86 -15.13 -7.54
CA PHE A 25 1.06 -14.81 -8.96
C PHE A 25 -0.05 -15.45 -9.81
N THR A 26 -0.82 -14.63 -10.52
CA THR A 26 -1.93 -15.03 -11.37
C THR A 26 -1.63 -14.80 -12.85
N GLY A 27 -0.54 -14.11 -13.17
CA GLY A 27 -0.10 -13.79 -14.53
C GLY A 27 -0.55 -12.41 -15.01
N GLU A 28 -1.03 -11.57 -14.10
CA GLU A 28 -1.41 -10.20 -14.40
C GLU A 28 -0.24 -9.22 -14.26
N ALA A 29 -0.29 -8.09 -14.97
CA ALA A 29 0.75 -7.07 -14.91
C ALA A 29 0.98 -6.54 -13.49
N ARG A 30 -0.08 -6.44 -12.69
CA ARG A 30 0.00 -6.03 -11.28
C ARG A 30 0.83 -6.99 -10.43
N ASP A 31 0.84 -8.28 -10.74
CA ASP A 31 1.64 -9.26 -9.98
C ASP A 31 3.14 -8.98 -10.13
N ILE A 32 3.56 -8.42 -11.26
CA ILE A 32 4.97 -8.05 -11.51
C ILE A 32 5.33 -6.83 -10.67
N ALA A 33 4.44 -5.84 -10.58
CA ALA A 33 4.64 -4.67 -9.70
C ALA A 33 4.71 -5.10 -8.22
N THR A 34 3.79 -5.96 -7.78
CA THR A 34 3.79 -6.55 -6.44
C THR A 34 5.10 -7.30 -6.17
N MET A 35 5.58 -8.08 -7.13
CA MET A 35 6.87 -8.77 -6.99
C MET A 35 8.04 -7.78 -6.84
N ALA A 36 8.06 -6.69 -7.59
CA ALA A 36 9.08 -5.65 -7.48
C ALA A 36 9.03 -4.96 -6.12
N HIS A 37 7.83 -4.72 -5.58
CA HIS A 37 7.59 -4.20 -4.24
C HIS A 37 8.22 -5.10 -3.17
N GLU A 38 7.85 -6.38 -3.15
CA GLU A 38 8.36 -7.33 -2.15
C GLU A 38 9.87 -7.58 -2.29
N LEU A 39 10.39 -7.57 -3.51
CA LEU A 39 11.84 -7.65 -3.75
C LEU A 39 12.57 -6.38 -3.28
N GLY A 40 11.93 -5.21 -3.34
CA GLY A 40 12.46 -3.98 -2.75
C GLY A 40 12.69 -4.13 -1.24
N HIS A 41 11.72 -4.68 -0.52
CA HIS A 41 11.89 -5.04 0.89
C HIS A 41 12.99 -6.08 1.11
N ALA A 42 13.07 -7.10 0.25
CA ALA A 42 14.08 -8.15 0.38
C ALA A 42 15.50 -7.57 0.21
N VAL A 43 15.72 -6.74 -0.81
CA VAL A 43 17.02 -6.06 -1.02
C VAL A 43 17.37 -5.17 0.17
N HIS A 44 16.39 -4.40 0.69
CA HIS A 44 16.60 -3.57 1.88
C HIS A 44 17.04 -4.42 3.10
N ALA A 45 16.36 -5.52 3.35
CA ALA A 45 16.72 -6.43 4.44
C ALA A 45 18.13 -7.04 4.25
N MET A 46 18.48 -7.45 3.04
CA MET A 46 19.84 -7.96 2.74
C MET A 46 20.93 -6.89 2.94
N MET A 47 20.65 -5.64 2.56
CA MET A 47 21.57 -4.53 2.79
C MET A 47 21.70 -4.16 4.27
N ALA A 48 20.68 -4.47 5.08
CA ALA A 48 20.66 -4.23 6.52
C ALA A 48 21.31 -5.36 7.34
N GLU A 49 21.81 -6.44 6.72
CA GLU A 49 22.40 -7.60 7.42
C GLU A 49 23.54 -7.27 8.37
N GLN A 50 24.23 -6.14 8.13
CA GLN A 50 25.30 -5.64 9.02
C GLN A 50 24.79 -5.08 10.35
N HIS A 51 23.47 -4.88 10.51
CA HIS A 51 22.86 -4.43 11.75
C HIS A 51 22.69 -5.59 12.75
N ASN A 52 22.54 -5.26 14.02
CA ASN A 52 22.13 -6.26 15.02
C ASN A 52 20.61 -6.45 15.00
N VAL A 53 20.12 -7.48 15.70
CA VAL A 53 18.67 -7.83 15.71
C VAL A 53 17.76 -6.68 16.17
N PHE A 54 18.24 -5.76 17.00
CA PHE A 54 17.45 -4.65 17.52
C PHE A 54 17.35 -3.45 16.53
N THR A 55 18.26 -3.37 15.57
CA THR A 55 18.34 -2.27 14.60
C THR A 55 18.17 -2.73 13.16
N PHE A 56 17.92 -4.02 12.93
CA PHE A 56 17.77 -4.61 11.61
C PHE A 56 16.48 -4.18 10.92
N HIS A 57 15.36 -4.18 11.66
CA HIS A 57 14.09 -3.75 11.11
C HIS A 57 13.98 -2.24 11.14
N SER A 58 13.83 -1.64 9.96
CA SER A 58 13.60 -0.21 9.82
C SER A 58 12.17 0.19 10.29
N THR A 59 11.96 1.48 10.47
CA THR A 59 10.59 2.01 10.62
C THR A 59 9.79 1.83 9.34
N LEU A 60 8.47 1.72 9.44
CA LEU A 60 7.57 1.51 8.29
C LEU A 60 7.82 2.51 7.13
N PRO A 61 7.96 3.83 7.34
CA PRO A 61 8.21 4.77 6.25
C PRO A 61 9.50 4.46 5.46
N LEU A 62 10.55 4.01 6.13
CA LEU A 62 11.79 3.63 5.47
C LEU A 62 11.65 2.29 4.74
N ALA A 63 10.90 1.35 5.30
CA ALA A 63 10.63 0.07 4.66
C ALA A 63 9.85 0.27 3.35
N GLU A 64 8.79 1.05 3.37
CA GLU A 64 7.98 1.32 2.17
C GLU A 64 8.72 2.18 1.14
N THR A 65 9.63 3.05 1.55
CA THR A 65 10.52 3.75 0.60
C THR A 65 11.31 2.77 -0.26
N ALA A 66 11.79 1.67 0.31
CA ALA A 66 12.55 0.66 -0.43
C ALA A 66 11.66 -0.13 -1.41
N SER A 67 10.45 -0.51 -0.99
CA SER A 67 9.51 -1.24 -1.84
C SER A 67 9.00 -0.39 -3.01
N VAL A 68 8.56 0.84 -2.74
CA VAL A 68 8.11 1.77 -3.79
C VAL A 68 9.23 2.13 -4.76
N PHE A 69 10.48 2.23 -4.29
CA PHE A 69 11.63 2.41 -5.16
C PHE A 69 11.85 1.22 -6.09
N GLY A 70 11.64 -0.01 -5.61
CA GLY A 70 11.67 -1.22 -6.44
C GLY A 70 10.63 -1.19 -7.57
N GLU A 71 9.39 -0.80 -7.25
CA GLU A 71 8.34 -0.61 -8.26
C GLU A 71 8.72 0.47 -9.28
N ARG A 72 9.33 1.56 -8.84
CA ARG A 72 9.77 2.64 -9.73
C ARG A 72 10.85 2.19 -10.71
N ILE A 73 11.84 1.43 -10.26
CA ILE A 73 12.87 0.86 -11.13
C ILE A 73 12.23 -0.02 -12.21
N LEU A 74 11.29 -0.88 -11.82
CA LEU A 74 10.57 -1.72 -12.76
C LEU A 74 9.78 -0.88 -13.79
N SER A 75 9.03 0.12 -13.33
CA SER A 75 8.25 0.99 -14.21
C SER A 75 9.11 1.70 -15.24
N ASP A 76 10.25 2.26 -14.82
CA ASP A 76 11.19 2.93 -15.73
C ASP A 76 11.79 1.96 -16.76
N ALA A 77 12.15 0.74 -16.34
CA ALA A 77 12.64 -0.30 -17.24
C ALA A 77 11.60 -0.74 -18.28
N LEU A 78 10.35 -0.94 -17.86
CA LEU A 78 9.24 -1.27 -18.77
C LEU A 78 8.99 -0.13 -19.76
N MET A 79 8.95 1.10 -19.32
CA MET A 79 8.78 2.27 -20.19
C MET A 79 9.91 2.42 -21.21
N ALA A 80 11.15 2.10 -20.83
CA ALA A 80 12.30 2.17 -21.71
C ALA A 80 12.29 1.06 -22.78
N SER A 81 11.88 -0.15 -22.40
CA SER A 81 11.88 -1.33 -23.27
C SER A 81 10.69 -1.43 -24.23
N GLU A 82 9.56 -0.80 -23.88
CA GLU A 82 8.33 -0.88 -24.68
C GLU A 82 8.42 0.00 -25.93
N SER A 83 7.99 -0.51 -27.07
CA SER A 83 7.95 0.22 -28.34
C SER A 83 6.55 0.72 -28.72
N SER A 84 5.51 0.04 -28.23
CA SER A 84 4.11 0.39 -28.52
C SER A 84 3.68 1.64 -27.75
N LYS A 85 3.23 2.66 -28.50
CA LYS A 85 2.71 3.91 -27.90
C LYS A 85 1.47 3.65 -27.03
N SER A 86 0.59 2.75 -27.43
CA SER A 86 -0.62 2.43 -26.66
C SER A 86 -0.29 1.72 -25.35
N VAL A 87 0.68 0.81 -25.35
CA VAL A 87 1.14 0.15 -24.14
C VAL A 87 1.82 1.15 -23.20
N LYS A 88 2.68 2.03 -23.71
CA LYS A 88 3.27 3.12 -22.93
C LYS A 88 2.21 4.02 -22.28
N GLN A 89 1.16 4.36 -23.01
CA GLN A 89 0.05 5.14 -22.42
C GLN A 89 -0.64 4.38 -21.29
N SER A 90 -0.90 3.09 -21.44
CA SER A 90 -1.48 2.26 -20.39
C SER A 90 -0.56 2.18 -19.15
N LEU A 91 0.75 2.00 -19.35
CA LEU A 91 1.73 2.01 -18.26
C LEU A 91 1.72 3.34 -17.50
N LEU A 92 1.67 4.48 -18.22
CA LEU A 92 1.61 5.81 -17.59
C LEU A 92 0.30 6.02 -16.81
N VAL A 93 -0.83 5.57 -17.34
CA VAL A 93 -2.13 5.67 -16.63
C VAL A 93 -2.07 4.85 -15.35
N ASN A 94 -1.61 3.59 -15.42
CA ASN A 94 -1.46 2.75 -14.23
C ASN A 94 -0.52 3.39 -13.21
N GLN A 95 0.60 3.97 -13.65
CA GLN A 95 1.53 4.68 -12.75
C GLN A 95 0.88 5.88 -12.06
N LEU A 96 0.03 6.64 -12.76
CA LEU A 96 -0.72 7.75 -12.16
C LEU A 96 -1.74 7.26 -11.14
N ASP A 97 -2.44 6.16 -11.43
CA ASP A 97 -3.38 5.54 -10.50
C ASP A 97 -2.66 5.03 -9.24
N ASP A 98 -1.49 4.41 -9.39
CA ASP A 98 -0.67 3.93 -8.26
C ASP A 98 -0.16 5.11 -7.40
N ILE A 99 0.34 6.19 -8.03
CA ILE A 99 0.76 7.40 -7.30
C ILE A 99 -0.43 8.02 -6.56
N TYR A 100 -1.59 8.10 -7.20
CA TYR A 100 -2.80 8.59 -6.55
C TYR A 100 -3.19 7.73 -5.33
N ALA A 101 -3.17 6.41 -5.49
CA ALA A 101 -3.48 5.48 -4.42
C ALA A 101 -2.47 5.58 -3.26
N THR A 102 -1.18 5.68 -3.58
CA THR A 102 -0.09 5.70 -2.60
C THR A 102 -0.02 7.03 -1.84
N VAL A 103 -0.28 8.17 -2.50
CA VAL A 103 -0.16 9.49 -1.87
C VAL A 103 -1.50 10.00 -1.38
N MET A 104 -2.44 10.21 -2.32
CA MET A 104 -3.70 10.90 -1.99
C MET A 104 -4.63 10.03 -1.15
N ARG A 105 -4.85 8.79 -1.58
CA ARG A 105 -5.74 7.87 -0.86
C ARG A 105 -5.21 7.54 0.54
N GLN A 106 -3.91 7.31 0.68
CA GLN A 106 -3.30 7.05 2.00
C GLN A 106 -3.42 8.27 2.92
N ALA A 107 -3.22 9.48 2.42
CA ALA A 107 -3.39 10.70 3.20
C ALA A 107 -4.83 10.84 3.75
N TYR A 108 -5.85 10.45 2.99
CA TYR A 108 -7.24 10.42 3.47
C TYR A 108 -7.49 9.29 4.48
N PHE A 109 -6.85 8.14 4.32
CA PHE A 109 -6.91 7.07 5.33
C PHE A 109 -6.30 7.52 6.66
N VAL A 110 -5.14 8.17 6.62
CA VAL A 110 -4.52 8.76 7.83
C VAL A 110 -5.45 9.77 8.49
N SER A 111 -6.07 10.65 7.69
CA SER A 111 -7.02 11.65 8.20
C SER A 111 -8.24 10.99 8.84
N PHE A 112 -8.76 9.93 8.22
CA PHE A 112 -9.86 9.15 8.78
C PHE A 112 -9.44 8.45 10.07
N GLU A 113 -8.31 7.76 10.07
CA GLU A 113 -7.83 6.98 11.21
C GLU A 113 -7.62 7.86 12.45
N ARG A 114 -6.97 9.02 12.30
CA ARG A 114 -6.81 10.00 13.39
C ARG A 114 -8.15 10.43 13.96
N THR A 115 -9.07 10.84 13.08
CA THR A 115 -10.40 11.29 13.49
C THR A 115 -11.19 10.16 14.15
N ALA A 116 -11.10 8.94 13.61
CA ALA A 116 -11.79 7.78 14.14
C ALA A 116 -11.30 7.42 15.56
N HIS A 117 -10.01 7.44 15.83
CA HIS A 117 -9.47 7.22 17.19
C HIS A 117 -10.02 8.24 18.19
N ASP A 118 -10.03 9.54 17.86
CA ASP A 118 -10.57 10.58 18.71
C ASP A 118 -12.08 10.38 18.93
N MET A 119 -12.83 10.05 17.89
CA MET A 119 -14.28 9.81 17.96
C MET A 119 -14.61 8.58 18.83
N VAL A 120 -13.88 7.48 18.66
CA VAL A 120 -14.06 6.26 19.48
C VAL A 120 -13.77 6.55 20.96
N ALA A 121 -12.74 7.30 21.27
CA ALA A 121 -12.43 7.72 22.64
C ALA A 121 -13.57 8.56 23.27
N GLN A 122 -14.36 9.24 22.44
CA GLN A 122 -15.53 10.04 22.86
C GLN A 122 -16.85 9.25 22.81
N GLY A 123 -16.81 7.95 22.51
CA GLY A 123 -18.00 7.08 22.48
C GLY A 123 -18.83 7.13 21.19
N ALA A 124 -18.22 7.52 20.08
CA ALA A 124 -18.88 7.53 18.77
C ALA A 124 -19.36 6.13 18.34
N THR A 125 -20.47 6.11 17.62
CA THR A 125 -21.03 4.89 17.06
C THR A 125 -20.36 4.54 15.72
N THR A 126 -20.56 3.29 15.28
CA THR A 126 -20.11 2.84 13.95
C THR A 126 -20.69 3.69 12.81
N ASN A 127 -21.95 4.16 12.97
CA ASN A 127 -22.57 5.04 11.98
C ASN A 127 -21.91 6.42 11.93
N ASP A 128 -21.44 6.95 13.06
CA ASP A 128 -20.70 8.21 13.09
C ASP A 128 -19.38 8.09 12.35
N LEU A 129 -18.68 6.97 12.54
CA LEU A 129 -17.44 6.66 11.79
C LEU A 129 -17.72 6.53 10.29
N ALA A 130 -18.77 5.80 9.89
CA ALA A 130 -19.17 5.65 8.49
C ALA A 130 -19.50 6.99 7.81
N ASN A 131 -20.19 7.88 8.51
CA ASN A 131 -20.50 9.23 8.02
C ASN A 131 -19.24 10.08 7.85
N THR A 132 -18.32 9.99 8.80
CA THR A 132 -17.02 10.68 8.75
C THR A 132 -16.19 10.17 7.58
N TYR A 133 -16.10 8.84 7.40
CA TYR A 133 -15.41 8.24 6.27
C TYR A 133 -15.98 8.70 4.92
N MET A 134 -17.32 8.66 4.78
CA MET A 134 -18.00 9.13 3.56
C MET A 134 -17.71 10.61 3.29
N THR A 135 -17.63 11.45 4.31
CA THR A 135 -17.31 12.87 4.17
C THR A 135 -15.91 13.06 3.60
N LEU A 136 -14.92 12.35 4.15
CA LEU A 136 -13.54 12.39 3.66
C LEU A 136 -13.42 11.82 2.25
N LEU A 137 -14.12 10.71 1.97
CA LEU A 137 -14.14 10.10 0.65
C LEU A 137 -14.70 11.06 -0.42
N LYS A 138 -15.79 11.79 -0.10
CA LYS A 138 -16.34 12.83 -0.98
C LYS A 138 -15.38 14.02 -1.15
N GLN A 139 -14.62 14.38 -0.13
CA GLN A 139 -13.60 15.43 -0.24
C GLN A 139 -12.45 14.99 -1.16
N GLN A 140 -12.03 13.73 -1.06
CA GLN A 140 -10.97 13.15 -1.90
C GLN A 140 -11.30 13.26 -3.39
N PHE A 141 -12.53 12.93 -3.78
CA PHE A 141 -12.93 12.90 -5.19
C PHE A 141 -13.59 14.20 -5.67
N GLY A 142 -14.02 15.06 -4.75
CA GLY A 142 -14.71 16.30 -5.06
C GLY A 142 -15.93 16.07 -5.95
N LYS A 143 -15.96 16.75 -7.09
CA LYS A 143 -17.05 16.62 -8.09
C LYS A 143 -16.70 15.63 -9.21
N SER A 144 -15.52 15.04 -9.20
CA SER A 144 -15.03 14.17 -10.28
C SER A 144 -15.72 12.82 -10.33
N LEU A 145 -16.18 12.32 -9.16
CA LEU A 145 -16.86 11.04 -9.04
C LEU A 145 -18.13 11.15 -8.20
N ARG A 146 -19.15 10.40 -8.62
CA ARG A 146 -20.32 10.12 -7.77
C ARG A 146 -19.97 8.93 -6.88
N VAL A 147 -19.82 9.17 -5.58
CA VAL A 147 -19.56 8.12 -4.59
C VAL A 147 -20.88 7.54 -4.09
N PRO A 148 -21.20 6.25 -4.36
CA PRO A 148 -22.38 5.58 -3.82
C PRO A 148 -22.33 5.52 -2.29
N GLN A 149 -23.51 5.51 -1.66
CA GLN A 149 -23.61 5.57 -0.19
C GLN A 149 -23.02 4.35 0.50
N GLU A 150 -22.99 3.22 -0.17
CA GLU A 150 -22.45 1.95 0.33
C GLU A 150 -20.97 2.05 0.67
N PHE A 151 -20.21 2.92 -0.02
CA PHE A 151 -18.79 3.15 0.23
C PHE A 151 -18.49 3.75 1.62
N GLN A 152 -19.49 4.23 2.35
CA GLN A 152 -19.30 4.63 3.75
C GLN A 152 -18.74 3.52 4.64
N TRP A 153 -18.85 2.25 4.19
CA TRP A 153 -18.37 1.06 4.90
C TRP A 153 -17.06 0.50 4.36
N GLU A 154 -16.46 1.12 3.34
CA GLU A 154 -15.22 0.64 2.72
C GLU A 154 -14.09 0.49 3.75
N TRP A 155 -14.00 1.38 4.73
CA TRP A 155 -12.97 1.34 5.78
C TRP A 155 -12.94 0.01 6.55
N LEU A 156 -14.04 -0.73 6.63
CA LEU A 156 -14.10 -2.06 7.26
C LEU A 156 -13.28 -3.11 6.49
N THR A 157 -13.00 -2.87 5.23
CA THR A 157 -12.25 -3.79 4.36
C THR A 157 -10.76 -3.46 4.27
N ILE A 158 -10.31 -2.39 4.94
CA ILE A 158 -8.91 -1.94 4.89
C ILE A 158 -8.15 -2.52 6.08
N PRO A 159 -7.37 -3.62 5.88
CA PRO A 159 -6.74 -4.32 6.99
C PRO A 159 -5.70 -3.46 7.73
N HIS A 160 -5.08 -2.50 7.05
CA HIS A 160 -4.08 -1.60 7.65
C HIS A 160 -4.62 -0.76 8.81
N LEU A 161 -5.92 -0.43 8.81
CA LEU A 161 -6.55 0.32 9.91
C LEU A 161 -6.71 -0.52 11.19
N TYR A 162 -6.58 -1.85 11.11
CA TYR A 162 -6.79 -2.77 12.24
C TYR A 162 -5.53 -3.54 12.63
N ALA A 163 -4.73 -3.94 11.63
CA ALA A 163 -3.58 -4.81 11.84
C ALA A 163 -2.39 -4.06 12.47
N SER A 164 -2.22 -2.79 12.12
CA SER A 164 -1.15 -1.95 12.64
C SER A 164 -1.60 -0.50 12.64
N PRO A 165 -1.85 0.10 13.82
CA PRO A 165 -2.30 1.50 13.91
C PRO A 165 -1.37 2.44 13.15
N PHE A 166 -1.97 3.36 12.38
CA PHE A 166 -1.27 4.36 11.58
C PHE A 166 -0.32 3.81 10.51
N TYR A 167 -0.54 2.57 10.04
CA TYR A 167 0.27 1.97 8.96
C TYR A 167 0.19 2.79 7.67
N CYS A 168 -0.98 3.36 7.35
CA CYS A 168 -1.21 4.07 6.09
C CYS A 168 -0.31 5.30 5.88
N TYR A 169 0.30 5.86 6.92
CA TYR A 169 1.23 7.00 6.78
C TYR A 169 2.64 6.59 6.31
N ALA A 170 2.89 5.31 6.20
CA ALA A 170 4.19 4.79 5.81
C ALA A 170 4.50 4.94 4.31
N TYR A 171 3.48 5.19 3.49
CA TYR A 171 3.60 5.31 2.03
C TYR A 171 3.94 6.74 1.58
#